data_a86f6260f64f90afb8a84d65986d4a07
#
_entry.id   a86f6260f64f90afb8a84d65986d4a07
#
_cell.length_a   1.000
_cell.length_b   1.000
_cell.length_c   1.000
_cell.angle_alpha   90.00
_cell.angle_beta   90.00
_cell.angle_gamma   90.00
#
_symmetry.space_group_name_H-M   'P 1'
#
loop_
_entity.id
_entity.type
_entity.pdbx_description
1 polymer ?
#
loop_
_entity_poly.entity_id
_entity_poly.type
_entity_poly.pdbx_seq_one_letter_code
_entity_poly.pdbx_strand_id
1 'polypeptide(L)'
;MQKEKLLIIVPYRNRKENLSLFVPHMEKWIKEQNIDFSILISEQSDDGEWFNKGSIINCGFNERKEKSDYVCIHDVDMIPSSKKDCNYSYSKSPIHLASRVQQFGYKLHSKNYWGGVIMCTNQMFEKANGFSNLYTGWGKEDIDFGVRLQKCKYKIYRRNGRYDSLKHEKHKWHPNKPFDKSLLDKNRKLMHMMRNGEHDFRKDGLNTVKYKIIKNEKISEHSEKITFLLIK
;
A
#
# COMPACT_ATOMS: atom_id res chain seq x y z
N MET A 1 5.32 11.91 26.74
CA MET A 1 4.31 11.15 25.99
C MET A 1 5.06 10.25 25.01
N GLN A 2 4.71 8.98 24.94
CA GLN A 2 5.28 8.06 23.96
C GLN A 2 4.87 8.53 22.57
N LYS A 3 5.79 8.57 21.60
CA LYS A 3 5.48 8.95 20.21
C LYS A 3 4.78 7.78 19.53
N GLU A 4 3.77 8.09 18.71
CA GLU A 4 3.10 7.10 17.88
C GLU A 4 4.08 6.54 16.85
N LYS A 5 4.08 5.22 16.69
CA LYS A 5 4.99 4.48 15.82
C LYS A 5 4.38 4.18 14.47
N LEU A 6 5.10 4.54 13.41
CA LEU A 6 4.72 4.33 12.01
C LEU A 6 5.20 2.97 11.51
N LEU A 7 4.29 2.21 10.89
CA LEU A 7 4.64 1.09 10.01
C LEU A 7 4.45 1.51 8.55
N ILE A 8 5.51 1.50 7.75
CA ILE A 8 5.41 1.68 6.30
C ILE A 8 5.38 0.31 5.66
N ILE A 9 4.26 -0.06 5.02
CA ILE A 9 4.13 -1.30 4.26
C ILE A 9 4.32 -1.00 2.79
N VAL A 10 5.30 -1.66 2.19
CA VAL A 10 5.65 -1.55 0.78
C VAL A 10 5.28 -2.84 0.07
N PRO A 11 4.15 -2.89 -0.64
CA PRO A 11 3.80 -4.05 -1.46
C PRO A 11 4.82 -4.23 -2.58
N TYR A 12 5.39 -5.41 -2.70
CA TYR A 12 6.58 -5.62 -3.51
C TYR A 12 6.54 -6.91 -4.32
N ARG A 13 7.04 -6.83 -5.55
CA ARG A 13 7.42 -7.97 -6.39
C ARG A 13 8.33 -7.51 -7.52
N ASN A 14 9.51 -8.13 -7.66
CA ASN A 14 10.42 -7.97 -8.80
C ASN A 14 10.76 -6.50 -9.18
N ARG A 15 11.07 -5.65 -8.18
CA ARG A 15 11.41 -4.23 -8.33
C ARG A 15 12.74 -3.90 -7.64
N LYS A 16 13.75 -4.75 -7.82
CA LYS A 16 15.03 -4.67 -7.06
C LYS A 16 15.69 -3.29 -7.18
N GLU A 17 15.73 -2.71 -8.37
CA GLU A 17 16.30 -1.39 -8.60
C GLU A 17 15.53 -0.29 -7.87
N ASN A 18 14.19 -0.31 -7.95
CA ASN A 18 13.37 0.64 -7.20
C ASN A 18 13.59 0.49 -5.68
N LEU A 19 13.63 -0.75 -5.18
CA LEU A 19 13.81 -1.03 -3.76
C LEU A 19 15.17 -0.52 -3.24
N SER A 20 16.24 -0.70 -4.01
CA SER A 20 17.59 -0.25 -3.64
C SER A 20 17.72 1.27 -3.52
N LEU A 21 16.88 2.03 -4.24
CA LEU A 21 16.79 3.47 -4.13
C LEU A 21 15.81 3.91 -3.02
N PHE A 22 14.69 3.19 -2.92
CA PHE A 22 13.59 3.54 -2.03
C PHE A 22 13.99 3.44 -0.54
N VAL A 23 14.55 2.30 -0.11
CA VAL A 23 14.80 2.05 1.32
C VAL A 23 15.72 3.10 1.93
N PRO A 24 16.95 3.35 1.41
CA PRO A 24 17.85 4.33 2.02
C PRO A 24 17.27 5.75 1.96
N HIS A 25 16.54 6.10 0.89
CA HIS A 25 15.89 7.40 0.78
C HIS A 25 14.80 7.57 1.86
N MET A 26 13.93 6.58 2.02
CA MET A 26 12.82 6.66 2.98
C MET A 26 13.30 6.66 4.43
N GLU A 27 14.28 5.85 4.77
CA GLU A 27 14.84 5.87 6.13
C GLU A 27 15.41 7.24 6.50
N LYS A 28 16.19 7.84 5.61
CA LYS A 28 16.70 9.20 5.81
C LYS A 28 15.55 10.20 5.91
N TRP A 29 14.56 10.10 5.01
CA TRP A 29 13.43 11.03 4.95
C TRP A 29 12.58 11.03 6.22
N ILE A 30 12.30 9.84 6.79
CA ILE A 30 11.47 9.72 7.99
C ILE A 30 12.26 10.06 9.26
N LYS A 31 13.55 9.68 9.34
CA LYS A 31 14.44 10.11 10.44
C LYS A 31 14.50 11.63 10.59
N GLU A 32 14.58 12.35 9.48
CA GLU A 32 14.61 13.83 9.49
C GLU A 32 13.28 14.46 9.99
N GLN A 33 12.17 13.71 9.99
CA GLN A 33 10.89 14.14 10.56
C GLN A 33 10.73 13.79 12.05
N ASN A 34 11.73 13.14 12.65
CA ASN A 34 11.72 12.74 14.06
C ASN A 34 10.51 11.82 14.40
N ILE A 35 10.18 10.90 13.49
CA ILE A 35 9.12 9.91 13.64
C ILE A 35 9.76 8.56 14.01
N ASP A 36 9.19 7.85 14.99
CA ASP A 36 9.54 6.45 15.24
C ASP A 36 8.88 5.57 14.17
N PHE A 37 9.65 4.76 13.46
CA PHE A 37 9.15 4.02 12.31
C PHE A 37 9.82 2.68 12.07
N SER A 38 9.12 1.85 11.32
CA SER A 38 9.67 0.67 10.65
C SER A 38 9.16 0.59 9.21
N ILE A 39 9.96 0.00 8.33
CA ILE A 39 9.60 -0.26 6.93
C ILE A 39 9.54 -1.77 6.71
N LEU A 40 8.39 -2.27 6.30
CA LEU A 40 8.19 -3.65 5.90
C LEU A 40 8.03 -3.74 4.39
N ILE A 41 8.97 -4.39 3.73
CA ILE A 41 8.82 -4.81 2.34
C ILE A 41 8.02 -6.10 2.35
N SER A 42 6.75 -5.99 1.98
CA SER A 42 5.81 -7.11 1.93
C SER A 42 5.84 -7.70 0.52
N GLU A 43 6.59 -8.78 0.34
CA GLU A 43 6.87 -9.38 -0.96
C GLU A 43 5.95 -10.56 -1.25
N GLN A 44 5.31 -10.57 -2.42
CA GLN A 44 4.69 -11.79 -2.95
C GLN A 44 5.77 -12.69 -3.55
N SER A 45 5.79 -13.95 -3.15
CA SER A 45 6.70 -14.95 -3.73
C SER A 45 6.46 -15.13 -5.23
N ASP A 46 7.41 -15.77 -5.92
CA ASP A 46 7.23 -16.18 -7.33
C ASP A 46 6.41 -17.46 -7.38
N ASP A 47 5.12 -17.32 -7.13
CA ASP A 47 4.12 -18.40 -7.03
C ASP A 47 3.43 -18.71 -8.36
N GLY A 48 3.88 -18.09 -9.46
CA GLY A 48 3.26 -18.23 -10.79
C GLY A 48 1.89 -17.55 -10.92
N GLU A 49 1.47 -16.78 -9.92
CA GLU A 49 0.19 -16.07 -9.90
C GLU A 49 0.34 -14.59 -10.22
N TRP A 50 -0.76 -13.95 -10.54
CA TRP A 50 -0.79 -12.50 -10.69
C TRP A 50 -0.48 -11.79 -9.39
N PHE A 51 0.21 -10.66 -9.46
CA PHE A 51 0.47 -9.84 -8.28
C PHE A 51 -0.85 -9.42 -7.62
N ASN A 52 -0.96 -9.67 -6.32
CA ASN A 52 -2.10 -9.30 -5.50
C ASN A 52 -1.67 -8.30 -4.44
N LYS A 53 -1.65 -7.02 -4.83
CA LYS A 53 -1.23 -5.91 -3.96
C LYS A 53 -2.00 -5.89 -2.65
N GLY A 54 -3.32 -6.06 -2.70
CA GLY A 54 -4.18 -6.01 -1.53
C GLY A 54 -3.86 -7.10 -0.51
N SER A 55 -3.76 -8.36 -0.95
CA SER A 55 -3.41 -9.47 -0.06
C SER A 55 -2.05 -9.29 0.58
N ILE A 56 -1.06 -8.84 -0.19
CA ILE A 56 0.31 -8.64 0.33
C ILE A 56 0.37 -7.51 1.36
N ILE A 57 -0.39 -6.45 1.20
CA ILE A 57 -0.53 -5.40 2.21
C ILE A 57 -1.16 -5.97 3.49
N ASN A 58 -2.23 -6.77 3.37
CA ASN A 58 -2.90 -7.41 4.49
C ASN A 58 -1.97 -8.38 5.24
N CYS A 59 -1.17 -9.18 4.52
CA CYS A 59 -0.15 -10.05 5.11
C CYS A 59 0.84 -9.24 5.95
N GLY A 60 1.42 -8.20 5.37
CA GLY A 60 2.39 -7.35 6.06
C GLY A 60 1.80 -6.66 7.29
N PHE A 61 0.56 -6.21 7.21
CA PHE A 61 -0.13 -5.61 8.34
C PHE A 61 -0.33 -6.62 9.47
N ASN A 62 -0.83 -7.83 9.19
CA ASN A 62 -1.02 -8.88 10.19
C ASN A 62 0.27 -9.23 10.93
N GLU A 63 1.42 -9.23 10.23
CA GLU A 63 2.71 -9.58 10.83
C GLU A 63 3.31 -8.48 11.72
N ARG A 64 2.90 -7.22 11.55
CA ARG A 64 3.61 -6.10 12.19
C ARG A 64 2.73 -5.08 12.91
N LYS A 65 1.41 -5.19 12.84
CA LYS A 65 0.48 -4.23 13.44
C LYS A 65 0.70 -4.01 14.95
N GLU A 66 1.04 -5.07 15.70
CA GLU A 66 1.26 -4.99 17.15
C GLU A 66 2.49 -4.13 17.55
N LYS A 67 3.32 -3.78 16.57
CA LYS A 67 4.52 -2.97 16.76
C LYS A 67 4.38 -1.53 16.27
N SER A 68 3.15 -1.10 15.95
CA SER A 68 2.87 0.22 15.40
C SER A 68 1.50 0.74 15.82
N ASP A 69 1.30 2.04 15.74
CA ASP A 69 0.04 2.74 16.04
C ASP A 69 -0.72 3.12 14.78
N TYR A 70 0.02 3.37 13.69
CA TYR A 70 -0.54 3.73 12.41
C TYR A 70 0.29 3.17 11.26
N VAL A 71 -0.37 2.98 10.13
CA VAL A 71 0.20 2.36 8.94
C VAL A 71 0.19 3.33 7.76
N CYS A 72 1.28 3.30 6.98
CA CYS A 72 1.39 3.93 5.68
C CYS A 72 1.57 2.86 4.60
N ILE A 73 0.64 2.78 3.68
CA ILE A 73 0.81 1.97 2.48
C ILE A 73 1.52 2.82 1.45
N HIS A 74 2.65 2.33 0.96
CA HIS A 74 3.56 3.13 0.13
C HIS A 74 4.06 2.32 -1.08
N ASP A 75 3.82 2.83 -2.29
CA ASP A 75 4.34 2.20 -3.50
C ASP A 75 5.86 2.40 -3.61
N VAL A 76 6.59 1.35 -3.97
CA VAL A 76 8.07 1.31 -4.02
C VAL A 76 8.66 2.24 -5.08
N ASP A 77 7.87 2.66 -6.05
CA ASP A 77 8.27 3.54 -7.16
C ASP A 77 7.96 5.02 -6.92
N MET A 78 7.52 5.39 -5.73
CA MET A 78 7.25 6.77 -5.35
C MET A 78 8.27 7.28 -4.33
N ILE A 79 9.01 8.33 -4.69
CA ILE A 79 10.02 8.95 -3.84
C ILE A 79 9.57 10.35 -3.43
N PRO A 80 9.43 10.65 -2.12
CA PRO A 80 9.11 12.01 -1.69
C PRO A 80 10.23 12.97 -2.12
N SER A 81 9.85 14.08 -2.78
CA SER A 81 10.79 15.01 -3.42
C SER A 81 10.74 16.43 -2.88
N SER A 82 9.89 16.70 -1.88
CA SER A 82 9.83 18.01 -1.24
C SER A 82 9.63 17.90 0.26
N LYS A 83 10.64 18.32 1.04
CA LYS A 83 10.61 18.26 2.51
C LYS A 83 9.43 19.03 3.14
N LYS A 84 8.92 20.05 2.47
CA LYS A 84 7.78 20.84 2.94
C LYS A 84 6.44 20.13 2.76
N ASP A 85 6.39 19.12 1.90
CA ASP A 85 5.13 18.59 1.38
C ASP A 85 4.82 17.15 1.81
N CYS A 86 5.82 16.31 2.08
CA CYS A 86 5.61 14.90 2.37
C CYS A 86 5.77 14.63 3.88
N ASN A 87 4.75 14.99 4.65
CA ASN A 87 4.73 14.81 6.10
C ASN A 87 4.02 13.50 6.48
N TYR A 88 4.76 12.59 7.13
CA TYR A 88 4.29 11.27 7.57
C TYR A 88 3.83 11.22 9.04
N SER A 89 3.69 12.37 9.71
CA SER A 89 3.26 12.41 11.12
C SER A 89 1.87 11.82 11.31
N TYR A 90 1.65 11.25 12.49
CA TYR A 90 0.38 10.68 12.93
C TYR A 90 -0.83 11.55 12.63
N SER A 91 -1.96 10.92 12.36
CA SER A 91 -3.24 11.58 12.17
C SER A 91 -4.39 10.72 12.70
N LYS A 92 -5.34 11.38 13.37
CA LYS A 92 -6.62 10.78 13.81
C LYS A 92 -7.62 10.58 12.66
N SER A 93 -7.22 10.84 11.43
CA SER A 93 -8.02 10.62 10.21
C SER A 93 -7.17 9.99 9.12
N PRO A 94 -7.74 9.22 8.20
CA PRO A 94 -6.99 8.73 7.05
C PRO A 94 -6.45 9.88 6.20
N ILE A 95 -5.20 9.77 5.79
CA ILE A 95 -4.50 10.80 5.00
C ILE A 95 -3.99 10.21 3.70
N HIS A 96 -4.37 10.78 2.58
CA HIS A 96 -3.74 10.52 1.29
C HIS A 96 -2.62 11.53 1.03
N LEU A 97 -1.41 11.05 0.83
CA LEU A 97 -0.21 11.87 0.65
C LEU A 97 0.16 12.06 -0.83
N ALA A 98 -0.08 11.08 -1.70
CA ALA A 98 0.31 11.13 -3.12
C ALA A 98 -0.58 12.08 -3.94
N SER A 99 -0.68 13.34 -3.51
CA SER A 99 -1.53 14.35 -4.14
C SER A 99 -0.90 14.99 -5.39
N ARG A 100 0.44 14.97 -5.52
CA ARG A 100 1.20 15.51 -6.64
C ARG A 100 2.29 14.51 -7.04
N VAL A 101 2.05 13.75 -8.09
CA VAL A 101 2.95 12.68 -8.55
C VAL A 101 3.51 13.04 -9.93
N GLN A 102 4.81 12.83 -10.14
CA GLN A 102 5.51 13.20 -11.36
C GLN A 102 4.87 12.63 -12.63
N GLN A 103 4.48 11.34 -12.62
CA GLN A 103 3.82 10.70 -13.76
C GLN A 103 2.49 11.36 -14.18
N PHE A 104 1.89 12.16 -13.30
CA PHE A 104 0.67 12.96 -13.58
C PHE A 104 0.97 14.44 -13.69
N GLY A 105 2.23 14.83 -14.00
CA GLY A 105 2.65 16.22 -14.07
C GLY A 105 2.53 17.00 -12.76
N TYR A 106 2.72 16.31 -11.63
CA TYR A 106 2.55 16.85 -10.27
C TYR A 106 1.14 17.44 -10.01
N LYS A 107 0.13 16.85 -10.65
CA LYS A 107 -1.27 17.17 -10.41
C LYS A 107 -1.99 15.98 -9.78
N LEU A 108 -3.09 16.25 -9.09
CA LEU A 108 -3.94 15.19 -8.58
C LEU A 108 -4.58 14.44 -9.76
N HIS A 109 -4.35 13.12 -9.84
CA HIS A 109 -4.86 12.30 -10.94
C HIS A 109 -6.39 12.34 -11.05
N SER A 110 -7.09 12.20 -9.94
CA SER A 110 -8.55 12.36 -9.86
C SER A 110 -9.00 12.54 -8.40
N LYS A 111 -10.24 13.03 -8.20
CA LYS A 111 -10.81 13.18 -6.85
C LYS A 111 -10.89 11.87 -6.06
N ASN A 112 -11.05 10.74 -6.75
CA ASN A 112 -11.18 9.40 -6.15
C ASN A 112 -9.87 8.59 -6.22
N TYR A 113 -8.74 9.23 -6.50
CA TYR A 113 -7.44 8.58 -6.48
C TYR A 113 -6.91 8.52 -5.03
N TRP A 114 -6.71 7.30 -4.55
CA TRP A 114 -6.18 7.01 -3.20
C TRP A 114 -4.91 6.17 -3.24
N GLY A 115 -4.38 5.91 -4.44
CA GLY A 115 -3.17 5.11 -4.65
C GLY A 115 -1.88 5.85 -4.32
N GLY A 116 -0.79 5.11 -4.36
CA GLY A 116 0.56 5.58 -4.15
C GLY A 116 0.97 5.65 -2.70
N VAL A 117 0.45 6.62 -1.93
CA VAL A 117 0.79 6.79 -0.51
C VAL A 117 -0.44 7.19 0.29
N ILE A 118 -0.92 6.29 1.16
CA ILE A 118 -2.05 6.52 2.05
C ILE A 118 -1.74 6.05 3.46
N MET A 119 -2.13 6.83 4.46
CA MET A 119 -1.94 6.51 5.88
C MET A 119 -3.28 6.47 6.62
N CYS A 120 -3.36 5.61 7.63
CA CYS A 120 -4.45 5.59 8.60
C CYS A 120 -3.97 4.93 9.91
N THR A 121 -4.73 5.05 10.99
CA THR A 121 -4.44 4.30 12.22
C THR A 121 -4.68 2.80 11.99
N ASN A 122 -4.02 1.96 12.80
CA ASN A 122 -4.24 0.50 12.74
C ASN A 122 -5.73 0.17 12.95
N GLN A 123 -6.39 0.85 13.88
CA GLN A 123 -7.83 0.68 14.12
C GLN A 123 -8.69 0.99 12.89
N MET A 124 -8.34 2.03 12.10
CA MET A 124 -9.06 2.36 10.86
C MET A 124 -8.83 1.31 9.80
N PHE A 125 -7.60 0.80 9.67
CA PHE A 125 -7.25 -0.25 8.75
C PHE A 125 -8.04 -1.54 9.06
N GLU A 126 -8.07 -1.95 10.32
CA GLU A 126 -8.83 -3.13 10.79
C GLU A 126 -10.34 -2.96 10.58
N LYS A 127 -10.91 -1.80 10.94
CA LYS A 127 -12.33 -1.54 10.75
C LYS A 127 -12.76 -1.55 9.28
N ALA A 128 -11.87 -1.10 8.39
CA ALA A 128 -12.07 -1.21 6.94
C ALA A 128 -11.84 -2.63 6.40
N ASN A 129 -11.44 -3.58 7.26
CA ASN A 129 -11.03 -4.94 6.92
C ASN A 129 -9.88 -4.96 5.90
N GLY A 130 -8.95 -3.98 5.98
CA GLY A 130 -7.83 -3.85 5.08
C GLY A 130 -8.22 -3.69 3.62
N PHE A 131 -7.35 -4.16 2.73
CA PHE A 131 -7.59 -4.22 1.29
C PHE A 131 -8.39 -5.48 0.91
N SER A 132 -9.07 -5.45 -0.22
CA SER A 132 -9.67 -6.64 -0.81
C SER A 132 -8.60 -7.61 -1.31
N ASN A 133 -8.81 -8.92 -1.08
CA ASN A 133 -7.96 -9.99 -1.59
C ASN A 133 -8.31 -10.41 -3.03
N LEU A 134 -9.36 -9.84 -3.62
CA LEU A 134 -9.91 -10.25 -4.92
C LEU A 134 -9.28 -9.56 -6.12
N TYR A 135 -8.62 -8.41 -5.91
CA TYR A 135 -7.96 -7.66 -6.98
C TYR A 135 -6.61 -8.28 -7.32
N THR A 136 -6.44 -8.63 -8.58
CA THR A 136 -5.18 -9.19 -9.11
C THR A 136 -4.68 -8.40 -10.32
N GLY A 137 -3.37 -8.37 -10.53
CA GLY A 137 -2.75 -7.58 -11.58
C GLY A 137 -2.74 -6.10 -11.23
N TRP A 138 -3.48 -5.28 -11.95
CA TRP A 138 -3.44 -3.82 -11.78
C TRP A 138 -4.82 -3.20 -11.70
N GLY A 139 -4.97 -2.28 -10.75
CA GLY A 139 -5.98 -1.25 -10.72
C GLY A 139 -7.24 -1.58 -9.91
N LYS A 140 -7.78 -0.55 -9.29
CA LYS A 140 -9.00 -0.45 -8.48
C LYS A 140 -8.85 -0.84 -7.01
N GLU A 141 -7.83 -1.57 -6.59
CA GLU A 141 -7.59 -1.96 -5.19
C GLU A 141 -7.47 -0.76 -4.25
N ASP A 142 -6.75 0.29 -4.67
CA ASP A 142 -6.58 1.52 -3.88
C ASP A 142 -7.89 2.31 -3.77
N ILE A 143 -8.70 2.34 -4.84
CA ILE A 143 -10.02 2.99 -4.83
C ILE A 143 -10.97 2.23 -3.93
N ASP A 144 -10.93 0.89 -3.97
CA ASP A 144 -11.71 0.01 -3.10
C ASP A 144 -11.41 0.30 -1.63
N PHE A 145 -10.14 0.36 -1.25
CA PHE A 145 -9.74 0.69 0.12
C PHE A 145 -10.27 2.05 0.56
N GLY A 146 -10.18 3.06 -0.30
CA GLY A 146 -10.78 4.37 -0.01
C GLY A 146 -12.30 4.31 0.21
N VAL A 147 -13.02 3.50 -0.59
CA VAL A 147 -14.47 3.29 -0.41
C VAL A 147 -14.77 2.56 0.90
N ARG A 148 -13.96 1.56 1.30
CA ARG A 148 -14.09 0.86 2.59
C ARG A 148 -13.97 1.81 3.76
N LEU A 149 -12.94 2.67 3.77
CA LEU A 149 -12.79 3.72 4.79
C LEU A 149 -14.02 4.64 4.85
N GLN A 150 -14.55 5.07 3.71
CA GLN A 150 -15.74 5.91 3.64
C GLN A 150 -17.00 5.18 4.14
N LYS A 151 -17.18 3.89 3.81
CA LYS A 151 -18.28 3.06 4.34
C LYS A 151 -18.17 2.90 5.87
N CYS A 152 -16.97 2.90 6.42
CA CYS A 152 -16.71 2.97 7.86
C CYS A 152 -16.88 4.36 8.48
N LYS A 153 -17.42 5.34 7.72
CA LYS A 153 -17.67 6.72 8.14
C LYS A 153 -16.40 7.56 8.36
N TYR A 154 -15.26 7.14 7.84
CA TYR A 154 -14.05 7.95 7.85
C TYR A 154 -14.01 8.89 6.67
N LYS A 155 -13.67 10.16 6.92
CA LYS A 155 -13.37 11.15 5.89
C LYS A 155 -11.88 11.12 5.60
N ILE A 156 -11.50 10.84 4.36
CA ILE A 156 -10.10 10.83 3.93
C ILE A 156 -9.69 12.26 3.58
N TYR A 157 -8.65 12.74 4.23
CA TYR A 157 -8.06 14.05 3.94
C TYR A 157 -6.84 13.91 3.03
N ARG A 158 -6.45 15.00 2.39
CA ARG A 158 -5.22 15.06 1.61
C ARG A 158 -4.23 15.99 2.28
N ARG A 159 -3.01 15.51 2.49
CA ARG A 159 -1.86 16.37 2.76
C ARG A 159 -1.17 16.71 1.45
N ASN A 160 -0.45 17.82 1.45
CA ASN A 160 0.47 18.08 0.36
C ASN A 160 1.54 17.00 0.33
N GLY A 161 1.69 16.35 -0.81
CA GLY A 161 2.71 15.35 -1.04
C GLY A 161 3.20 15.43 -2.47
N ARG A 162 4.49 15.70 -2.66
CA ARG A 162 5.15 15.75 -3.96
C ARG A 162 6.07 14.54 -4.07
N TYR A 163 5.79 13.68 -5.05
CA TYR A 163 6.51 12.43 -5.27
C TYR A 163 7.07 12.36 -6.68
N ASP A 164 8.33 12.01 -6.79
CA ASP A 164 8.94 11.63 -8.06
C ASP A 164 8.66 10.15 -8.32
N SER A 165 8.50 9.79 -9.58
CA SER A 165 8.18 8.43 -10.02
C SER A 165 9.44 7.73 -10.51
N LEU A 166 9.85 6.66 -9.85
CA LEU A 166 10.92 5.83 -10.33
C LEU A 166 10.48 5.06 -11.58
N LYS A 167 11.34 4.99 -12.56
CA LYS A 167 11.08 4.21 -13.78
C LYS A 167 11.04 2.72 -13.45
N HIS A 168 10.16 2.02 -14.08
CA HIS A 168 10.07 0.58 -14.04
C HIS A 168 9.40 0.06 -15.33
N GLU A 169 9.58 -1.22 -15.62
CA GLU A 169 8.84 -1.85 -16.71
C GLU A 169 7.35 -1.85 -16.41
N LYS A 170 6.57 -1.27 -17.30
CA LYS A 170 5.12 -1.25 -17.18
C LYS A 170 4.56 -2.66 -17.42
N HIS A 171 3.45 -2.97 -16.73
CA HIS A 171 2.65 -4.18 -16.97
C HIS A 171 3.29 -5.54 -16.61
N LYS A 172 4.39 -5.58 -15.85
CA LYS A 172 4.95 -6.83 -15.31
C LYS A 172 4.33 -7.21 -13.96
N TRP A 173 3.04 -7.49 -13.96
CA TRP A 173 2.33 -7.99 -12.76
C TRP A 173 2.26 -9.51 -12.67
N HIS A 174 2.81 -10.20 -13.70
CA HIS A 174 2.98 -11.63 -13.75
C HIS A 174 4.36 -11.97 -14.28
N PRO A 175 5.10 -12.95 -13.69
CA PRO A 175 6.46 -13.25 -14.12
C PRO A 175 6.52 -13.73 -15.58
N ASN A 176 5.54 -14.52 -16.02
CA ASN A 176 5.57 -15.26 -17.28
C ASN A 176 4.38 -14.98 -18.22
N LYS A 177 3.49 -14.03 -17.88
CA LYS A 177 2.33 -13.73 -18.74
C LYS A 177 2.34 -12.25 -19.15
N PRO A 178 1.94 -11.94 -20.39
CA PRO A 178 1.74 -10.58 -20.83
C PRO A 178 0.57 -9.93 -20.10
N PHE A 179 0.44 -8.60 -20.24
CA PHE A 179 -0.71 -7.89 -19.71
C PHE A 179 -2.03 -8.47 -20.22
N ASP A 180 -2.93 -8.75 -19.27
CA ASP A 180 -4.27 -9.27 -19.56
C ASP A 180 -5.33 -8.19 -19.23
N LYS A 181 -5.96 -7.67 -20.28
CA LYS A 181 -7.01 -6.65 -20.16
C LYS A 181 -8.24 -7.19 -19.43
N SER A 182 -8.51 -8.49 -19.47
CA SER A 182 -9.66 -9.10 -18.79
C SER A 182 -9.59 -8.94 -17.28
N LEU A 183 -8.37 -8.94 -16.70
CA LEU A 183 -8.17 -8.66 -15.27
C LEU A 183 -8.60 -7.25 -14.89
N LEU A 184 -8.30 -6.27 -15.74
CA LEU A 184 -8.74 -4.89 -15.50
C LEU A 184 -10.27 -4.78 -15.54
N ASP A 185 -10.92 -5.49 -16.44
CA ASP A 185 -12.38 -5.48 -16.54
C ASP A 185 -13.01 -6.22 -15.34
N LYS A 186 -12.41 -7.33 -14.90
CA LYS A 186 -12.75 -8.00 -13.63
C LYS A 186 -12.65 -7.03 -12.45
N ASN A 187 -11.53 -6.33 -12.33
CA ASN A 187 -11.29 -5.38 -11.25
C ASN A 187 -12.29 -4.19 -11.30
N ARG A 188 -12.67 -3.72 -12.48
CA ARG A 188 -13.72 -2.71 -12.66
C ARG A 188 -15.07 -3.21 -12.18
N LYS A 189 -15.45 -4.45 -12.51
CA LYS A 189 -16.69 -5.09 -12.06
C LYS A 189 -16.73 -5.21 -10.53
N LEU A 190 -15.67 -5.72 -9.91
CA LEU A 190 -15.54 -5.80 -8.44
C LEU A 190 -15.71 -4.43 -7.78
N MET A 191 -15.08 -3.40 -8.33
CA MET A 191 -15.21 -2.03 -7.81
C MET A 191 -16.65 -1.51 -7.93
N HIS A 192 -17.36 -1.84 -9.01
CA HIS A 192 -18.78 -1.49 -9.18
C HIS A 192 -19.63 -2.17 -8.10
N MET A 193 -19.49 -3.46 -7.92
CA MET A 193 -20.19 -4.24 -6.89
C MET A 193 -19.94 -3.69 -5.47
N MET A 194 -18.70 -3.30 -5.16
CA MET A 194 -18.35 -2.68 -3.88
C MET A 194 -19.10 -1.35 -3.67
N ARG A 195 -19.15 -0.49 -4.69
CA ARG A 195 -19.84 0.81 -4.59
C ARG A 195 -21.34 0.65 -4.39
N ASN A 196 -21.94 -0.26 -5.11
CA ASN A 196 -23.39 -0.50 -5.08
C ASN A 196 -23.84 -1.31 -3.84
N GLY A 197 -22.89 -1.79 -3.02
CA GLY A 197 -23.22 -2.60 -1.84
C GLY A 197 -23.53 -4.07 -2.14
N GLU A 198 -23.29 -4.53 -3.37
CA GLU A 198 -23.44 -5.92 -3.79
C GLU A 198 -22.30 -6.80 -3.26
N HIS A 199 -21.17 -6.19 -2.84
CA HIS A 199 -20.04 -6.85 -2.21
C HIS A 199 -19.88 -6.37 -0.77
N ASP A 200 -19.93 -7.30 0.17
CA ASP A 200 -19.71 -7.03 1.60
C ASP A 200 -18.21 -7.13 1.92
N PHE A 201 -17.54 -5.98 2.01
CA PHE A 201 -16.11 -5.92 2.32
C PHE A 201 -15.72 -6.55 3.68
N ARG A 202 -16.66 -6.76 4.60
CA ARG A 202 -16.42 -7.44 5.88
C ARG A 202 -16.11 -8.92 5.72
N LYS A 203 -16.43 -9.49 4.55
CA LYS A 203 -16.20 -10.90 4.18
C LYS A 203 -15.01 -11.10 3.25
N ASP A 204 -14.28 -10.02 2.92
CA ASP A 204 -13.14 -10.06 2.00
C ASP A 204 -12.10 -9.02 2.42
N GLY A 205 -10.93 -9.45 2.85
CA GLY A 205 -9.85 -8.56 3.26
C GLY A 205 -8.94 -9.15 4.32
N LEU A 206 -8.61 -8.33 5.31
CA LEU A 206 -7.65 -8.65 6.36
C LEU A 206 -7.99 -9.93 7.12
N ASN A 207 -9.28 -10.17 7.41
CA ASN A 207 -9.76 -11.32 8.15
C ASN A 207 -9.81 -12.63 7.34
N THR A 208 -9.63 -12.56 6.03
CA THR A 208 -9.73 -13.72 5.13
C THR A 208 -8.43 -13.99 4.35
N VAL A 209 -7.42 -13.14 4.49
CA VAL A 209 -6.14 -13.39 3.82
C VAL A 209 -5.46 -14.62 4.41
N LYS A 210 -5.04 -15.55 3.54
CA LYS A 210 -4.31 -16.76 3.91
C LYS A 210 -2.94 -16.76 3.26
N TYR A 211 -1.92 -17.07 4.03
CA TYR A 211 -0.54 -17.06 3.55
C TYR A 211 0.39 -17.94 4.38
N LYS A 212 1.57 -18.21 3.84
CA LYS A 212 2.73 -18.74 4.57
C LYS A 212 3.88 -17.76 4.43
N ILE A 213 4.65 -17.59 5.49
CA ILE A 213 5.93 -16.88 5.41
C ILE A 213 6.96 -17.84 4.83
N ILE A 214 7.58 -17.44 3.72
CA ILE A 214 8.63 -18.19 3.06
C ILE A 214 10.01 -17.75 3.54
N LYS A 215 10.17 -16.43 3.73
CA LYS A 215 11.44 -15.84 4.13
C LYS A 215 11.21 -14.56 4.92
N ASN A 216 12.08 -14.30 5.88
CA ASN A 216 12.16 -13.03 6.59
C ASN A 216 13.62 -12.58 6.61
N GLU A 217 13.89 -11.37 6.11
CA GLU A 217 15.24 -10.83 5.93
C GLU A 217 15.31 -9.42 6.51
N LYS A 218 16.27 -9.20 7.40
CA LYS A 218 16.60 -7.85 7.85
C LYS A 218 17.39 -7.14 6.74
N ILE A 219 16.93 -5.94 6.34
CA ILE A 219 17.61 -5.11 5.33
C ILE A 219 18.51 -4.08 6.02
N SER A 220 18.00 -3.44 7.09
CA SER A 220 18.68 -2.41 7.86
C SER A 220 18.17 -2.40 9.31
N GLU A 221 18.56 -1.37 10.08
CA GLU A 221 18.04 -1.16 11.42
C GLU A 221 16.52 -0.98 11.46
N HIS A 222 15.95 -0.25 10.49
CA HIS A 222 14.53 0.10 10.43
C HIS A 222 13.75 -0.64 9.36
N SER A 223 14.41 -1.46 8.55
CA SER A 223 13.78 -2.09 7.38
C SER A 223 13.98 -3.59 7.36
N GLU A 224 12.92 -4.31 7.03
CA GLU A 224 12.92 -5.76 6.81
C GLU A 224 12.08 -6.13 5.59
N LYS A 225 12.32 -7.32 5.06
CA LYS A 225 11.54 -7.90 3.97
C LYS A 225 10.99 -9.25 4.40
N ILE A 226 9.67 -9.42 4.25
CA ILE A 226 9.00 -10.70 4.43
C ILE A 226 8.44 -11.13 3.09
N THR A 227 8.81 -12.34 2.68
CA THR A 227 8.27 -12.98 1.46
C THR A 227 7.14 -13.91 1.83
N PHE A 228 5.97 -13.69 1.25
CA PHE A 228 4.74 -14.42 1.48
C PHE A 228 4.35 -15.29 0.28
N LEU A 229 3.95 -16.53 0.55
CA LEU A 229 3.19 -17.37 -0.38
C LEU A 229 1.71 -17.21 -0.05
N LEU A 230 0.93 -16.69 -1.00
CA LEU A 230 -0.52 -16.57 -0.84
C LEU A 230 -1.18 -17.94 -1.01
N ILE A 231 -2.12 -18.26 -0.12
CA ILE A 231 -2.91 -19.49 -0.15
C ILE A 231 -4.32 -19.14 -0.65
N LYS A 232 -4.79 -19.87 -1.66
CA LYS A 232 -6.15 -19.71 -2.22
C LYS A 232 -7.22 -20.36 -1.36
#